data_1ab60410b9077c049fffc1c7cf5a2dba
#
_entry.id   1ab60410b9077c049fffc1c7cf5a2dba
#
_cell.length_a   1.000
_cell.length_b   1.000
_cell.length_c   1.000
_cell.angle_alpha   90.00
_cell.angle_beta   90.00
_cell.angle_gamma   90.00
#
_symmetry.space_group_name_H-M   'P 1'
#
loop_
_entity.id
_entity.type
_entity.pdbx_description
1 polymer ?
#
loop_
_entity_poly.entity_id
_entity_poly.type
_entity_poly.pdbx_seq_one_letter_code
_entity_poly.pdbx_strand_id
1 'polypeptide(L)'
;MKPFSGRGDPLKNGLLTPDEALRYAMSLPVVTTITGMDKLDVLHQNLQIAQNFQPMPLEEMEALRQRCRPVAADGRFEHYKVSLQFDNPEARMAHGFPLDAQQREVKEMLKEGENTGSPFPEMKS
;
A
#
# COMPACT_ATOMS: atom_id res chain seq x y z
N MET A 1 -4.47 -6.94 6.73
CA MET A 1 -3.97 -5.61 7.09
C MET A 1 -3.96 -4.70 5.87
N LYS A 2 -4.30 -3.42 6.02
CA LYS A 2 -4.37 -2.38 4.97
C LYS A 2 -5.37 -2.66 3.84
N PRO A 3 -6.66 -2.88 4.12
CA PRO A 3 -7.66 -3.12 3.07
C PRO A 3 -7.84 -1.93 2.12
N PHE A 4 -7.40 -0.75 2.52
CA PHE A 4 -7.44 0.48 1.72
C PHE A 4 -6.11 0.81 1.01
N SER A 5 -5.17 -0.14 0.92
CA SER A 5 -3.78 0.15 0.54
C SER A 5 -3.04 1.04 1.56
N GLY A 6 -1.77 1.37 1.29
CA GLY A 6 -0.96 2.17 2.23
C GLY A 6 -1.38 3.62 2.36
N ARG A 7 -2.00 4.20 1.32
CA ARG A 7 -2.37 5.63 1.23
C ARG A 7 -3.84 5.88 0.89
N GLY A 8 -4.64 4.84 0.77
CA GLY A 8 -6.02 4.94 0.33
C GLY A 8 -6.20 5.32 -1.14
N ASP A 9 -5.17 5.15 -1.96
CA ASP A 9 -5.19 5.56 -3.36
C ASP A 9 -6.29 4.88 -4.20
N PRO A 10 -6.61 3.58 -4.02
CA PRO A 10 -7.74 2.96 -4.72
C PRO A 10 -9.09 3.62 -4.42
N LEU A 11 -9.27 4.13 -3.20
CA LEU A 11 -10.49 4.84 -2.81
C LEU A 11 -10.52 6.25 -3.40
N LYS A 12 -9.42 7.00 -3.30
CA LYS A 12 -9.29 8.35 -3.84
C LYS A 12 -9.50 8.41 -5.35
N ASN A 13 -9.09 7.37 -6.06
CA ASN A 13 -9.26 7.26 -7.51
C ASN A 13 -10.61 6.63 -7.92
N GLY A 14 -11.50 6.37 -6.97
CA GLY A 14 -12.83 5.82 -7.25
C GLY A 14 -12.84 4.39 -7.78
N LEU A 15 -11.73 3.66 -7.66
CA LEU A 15 -11.63 2.26 -8.06
C LEU A 15 -12.45 1.36 -7.15
N LEU A 16 -12.41 1.63 -5.85
CA LEU A 16 -13.10 0.91 -4.77
C LEU A 16 -13.80 1.90 -3.84
N THR A 17 -14.91 1.45 -3.27
CA THR A 17 -15.51 2.12 -2.11
C THR A 17 -14.94 1.55 -0.80
N PRO A 18 -14.99 2.31 0.32
CA PRO A 18 -14.62 1.79 1.63
C PRO A 18 -15.39 0.52 2.03
N ASP A 19 -16.69 0.47 1.70
CA ASP A 19 -17.55 -0.70 1.94
C ASP A 19 -17.06 -1.93 1.18
N GLU A 20 -16.84 -1.80 -0.12
CA GLU A 20 -16.32 -2.90 -0.95
C GLU A 20 -14.98 -3.43 -0.42
N ALA A 21 -14.05 -2.54 -0.10
CA ALA A 21 -12.72 -2.92 0.36
C ALA A 21 -12.75 -3.62 1.74
N LEU A 22 -13.53 -3.12 2.69
CA LEU A 22 -13.67 -3.74 4.01
C LEU A 22 -14.47 -5.03 3.94
N ARG A 23 -15.61 -5.07 3.26
CA ARG A 23 -16.42 -6.28 3.10
C ARG A 23 -15.64 -7.39 2.43
N TYR A 24 -14.88 -7.07 1.37
CA TYR A 24 -13.99 -8.03 0.71
C TYR A 24 -12.97 -8.61 1.70
N ALA A 25 -12.25 -7.75 2.44
CA ALA A 25 -11.24 -8.20 3.39
C ALA A 25 -11.83 -9.05 4.53
N MET A 26 -13.00 -8.66 5.06
CA MET A 26 -13.70 -9.39 6.12
C MET A 26 -14.34 -10.68 5.63
N SER A 27 -14.59 -10.83 4.34
CA SER A 27 -15.13 -12.06 3.72
C SER A 27 -14.07 -13.12 3.44
N LEU A 28 -12.79 -12.78 3.56
CA LEU A 28 -11.70 -13.74 3.47
C LEU A 28 -11.61 -14.58 4.77
N PRO A 29 -10.97 -15.76 4.74
CA PRO A 29 -10.78 -16.59 5.93
C PRO A 29 -9.73 -15.98 6.88
N VAL A 30 -10.02 -14.81 7.42
CA VAL A 30 -9.15 -14.06 8.32
C VAL A 30 -9.78 -13.94 9.70
N VAL A 31 -8.96 -13.96 10.74
CA VAL A 31 -9.42 -13.80 12.13
C VAL A 31 -9.68 -12.34 12.46
N THR A 32 -8.89 -11.43 11.87
CA THR A 32 -8.96 -10.00 12.17
C THR A 32 -8.62 -9.19 10.94
N THR A 33 -9.38 -8.12 10.71
CA THR A 33 -9.10 -7.11 9.69
C THR A 33 -8.63 -5.82 10.36
N ILE A 34 -7.40 -5.38 10.05
CA ILE A 34 -6.82 -4.15 10.59
C ILE A 34 -6.90 -3.07 9.52
N THR A 35 -7.58 -1.98 9.81
CA THR A 35 -7.75 -0.82 8.93
C THR A 35 -7.28 0.47 9.60
N GLY A 36 -6.81 1.43 8.80
CA GLY A 36 -6.43 2.76 9.28
C GLY A 36 -7.65 3.63 9.55
N MET A 37 -7.57 4.47 10.58
CA MET A 37 -8.62 5.41 10.99
C MET A 37 -7.93 6.68 11.48
N ASP A 38 -7.69 7.62 10.58
CA ASP A 38 -6.99 8.88 10.86
C ASP A 38 -7.94 10.02 11.24
N LYS A 39 -9.26 9.82 11.05
CA LYS A 39 -10.32 10.81 11.34
C LYS A 39 -11.52 10.11 11.97
N LEU A 40 -12.28 10.87 12.76
CA LEU A 40 -13.51 10.37 13.39
C LEU A 40 -14.55 9.90 12.40
N ASP A 41 -14.69 10.61 11.27
CA ASP A 41 -15.62 10.22 10.20
C ASP A 41 -15.26 8.86 9.61
N VAL A 42 -13.97 8.59 9.40
CA VAL A 42 -13.47 7.28 8.93
C VAL A 42 -13.72 6.19 9.97
N LEU A 43 -13.55 6.50 11.25
CA LEU A 43 -13.89 5.57 12.33
C LEU A 43 -15.37 5.20 12.31
N HIS A 44 -16.26 6.21 12.25
CA HIS A 44 -17.70 5.98 12.21
C HIS A 44 -18.11 5.18 10.97
N GLN A 45 -17.58 5.52 9.80
CA GLN A 45 -17.80 4.79 8.56
C GLN A 45 -17.39 3.31 8.68
N ASN A 46 -16.18 3.05 9.18
CA ASN A 46 -15.68 1.69 9.33
C ASN A 46 -16.50 0.89 10.36
N LEU A 47 -16.93 1.52 11.45
CA LEU A 47 -17.82 0.90 12.43
C LEU A 47 -19.19 0.54 11.85
N GLN A 48 -19.79 1.43 11.06
CA GLN A 48 -21.07 1.15 10.39
C GLN A 48 -20.93 -0.03 9.42
N ILE A 49 -19.87 -0.08 8.64
CA ILE A 49 -19.59 -1.20 7.72
C ILE A 49 -19.44 -2.52 8.52
N ALA A 50 -18.69 -2.48 9.62
CA ALA A 50 -18.48 -3.66 10.44
C ALA A 50 -19.75 -4.15 11.16
N GLN A 51 -20.56 -3.22 11.68
CA GLN A 51 -21.83 -3.55 12.36
C GLN A 51 -22.87 -4.14 11.40
N ASN A 52 -22.88 -3.68 10.15
CA ASN A 52 -23.81 -4.16 9.12
C ASN A 52 -23.16 -5.19 8.18
N PHE A 53 -22.05 -5.79 8.59
CA PHE A 53 -21.31 -6.72 7.76
C PHE A 53 -22.17 -7.89 7.28
N GLN A 54 -22.18 -8.07 5.96
CA GLN A 54 -22.67 -9.27 5.29
C GLN A 54 -21.56 -9.83 4.44
N PRO A 55 -21.26 -11.14 4.52
CA PRO A 55 -20.24 -11.75 3.67
C PRO A 55 -20.49 -11.44 2.20
N MET A 56 -19.43 -11.07 1.50
CA MET A 56 -19.50 -10.76 0.07
C MET A 56 -19.64 -12.07 -0.72
N PRO A 57 -20.66 -12.19 -1.61
CA PRO A 57 -20.79 -13.35 -2.47
C PRO A 57 -19.55 -13.55 -3.36
N LEU A 58 -19.24 -14.80 -3.71
CA LEU A 58 -18.07 -15.13 -4.53
C LEU A 58 -18.08 -14.41 -5.89
N GLU A 59 -19.25 -14.25 -6.49
CA GLU A 59 -19.44 -13.53 -7.75
C GLU A 59 -19.07 -12.06 -7.62
N GLU A 60 -19.50 -11.40 -6.53
CA GLU A 60 -19.18 -10.02 -6.22
C GLU A 60 -17.67 -9.86 -5.96
N MET A 61 -17.06 -10.78 -5.22
CA MET A 61 -15.61 -10.82 -4.98
C MET A 61 -14.81 -10.95 -6.28
N GLU A 62 -15.27 -11.79 -7.20
CA GLU A 62 -14.60 -11.99 -8.48
C GLU A 62 -14.76 -10.77 -9.39
N ALA A 63 -15.95 -10.16 -9.44
CA ALA A 63 -16.16 -8.91 -10.17
C ALA A 63 -15.24 -7.79 -9.66
N LEU A 64 -15.07 -7.71 -8.34
CA LEU A 64 -14.15 -6.76 -7.72
C LEU A 64 -12.70 -7.01 -8.14
N ARG A 65 -12.26 -8.26 -8.14
CA ARG A 65 -10.92 -8.66 -8.61
C ARG A 65 -10.68 -8.27 -10.06
N GLN A 66 -11.65 -8.55 -10.93
CA GLN A 66 -11.58 -8.22 -12.35
C GLN A 66 -11.46 -6.70 -12.55
N ARG A 67 -12.23 -5.91 -11.81
CA ARG A 67 -12.16 -4.44 -11.84
C ARG A 67 -10.79 -3.92 -11.39
N CYS A 68 -10.18 -4.54 -10.37
CA CYS A 68 -8.88 -4.13 -9.85
C CYS A 68 -7.69 -4.64 -10.67
N ARG A 69 -7.85 -5.72 -11.44
CA ARG A 69 -6.76 -6.40 -12.15
C ARG A 69 -5.87 -5.47 -13.00
N PRO A 70 -6.42 -4.54 -13.82
CA PRO A 70 -5.59 -3.67 -14.66
C PRO A 70 -4.64 -2.77 -13.87
N VAL A 71 -5.07 -2.32 -12.69
CA VAL A 71 -4.28 -1.40 -11.83
C VAL A 71 -3.44 -2.14 -10.79
N ALA A 72 -3.74 -3.41 -10.55
CA ALA A 72 -2.93 -4.26 -9.68
C ALA A 72 -1.70 -4.84 -10.39
N ALA A 73 -1.73 -4.92 -11.72
CA ALA A 73 -0.69 -5.55 -12.52
C ALA A 73 0.67 -4.85 -12.40
N ASP A 74 0.68 -3.52 -12.27
CA ASP A 74 1.90 -2.70 -12.13
C ASP A 74 2.18 -2.24 -10.70
N GLY A 75 1.32 -2.59 -9.74
CA GLY A 75 1.48 -2.24 -8.34
C GLY A 75 1.38 -0.75 -8.02
N ARG A 76 0.84 0.08 -8.94
CA ARG A 76 0.81 1.56 -8.83
C ARG A 76 0.20 2.10 -7.55
N PHE A 77 -0.70 1.37 -6.91
CA PHE A 77 -1.30 1.72 -5.62
C PHE A 77 -0.60 1.09 -4.41
N GLU A 78 0.44 0.32 -4.65
CA GLU A 78 1.20 -0.37 -3.60
C GLU A 78 2.68 0.05 -3.67
N HIS A 79 2.93 1.31 -3.35
CA HIS A 79 4.26 1.94 -3.44
C HIS A 79 5.37 1.14 -2.75
N TYR A 80 5.04 0.43 -1.66
CA TYR A 80 5.97 -0.42 -0.94
C TYR A 80 6.43 -1.66 -1.74
N LYS A 81 5.71 -2.03 -2.81
CA LYS A 81 6.11 -3.14 -3.71
C LYS A 81 6.94 -2.66 -4.90
N VAL A 82 6.77 -1.40 -5.30
CA VAL A 82 7.36 -0.87 -6.54
C VAL A 82 8.40 0.21 -6.30
N SER A 83 8.63 0.62 -5.06
CA SER A 83 9.62 1.63 -4.71
C SER A 83 10.56 1.13 -3.60
N LEU A 84 11.81 1.53 -3.67
CA LEU A 84 12.83 1.24 -2.65
C LEU A 84 12.70 2.15 -1.40
N GLN A 85 11.69 3.03 -1.34
CA GLN A 85 11.50 3.98 -0.25
C GLN A 85 11.41 3.32 1.14
N PHE A 86 10.87 2.08 1.19
CA PHE A 86 10.68 1.33 2.44
C PHE A 86 11.66 0.16 2.59
N ASP A 87 12.54 -0.04 1.62
CA ASP A 87 13.59 -1.05 1.62
C ASP A 87 14.92 -0.38 1.24
N ASN A 88 15.27 0.65 2.01
CA ASN A 88 16.48 1.41 1.77
C ASN A 88 17.73 0.66 2.28
N PRO A 89 18.91 0.98 1.73
CA PRO A 89 20.17 0.32 2.09
C PRO A 89 20.50 0.39 3.58
N GLU A 90 20.21 1.53 4.24
CA GLU A 90 20.49 1.75 5.65
C GLU A 90 19.66 0.83 6.54
N ALA A 91 18.35 0.70 6.27
CA ALA A 91 17.47 -0.19 7.02
C ALA A 91 17.89 -1.66 6.83
N ARG A 92 18.24 -2.06 5.59
CA ARG A 92 18.73 -3.42 5.33
C ARG A 92 20.02 -3.71 6.08
N MET A 93 20.97 -2.80 6.06
CA MET A 93 22.24 -2.94 6.78
C MET A 93 22.04 -3.01 8.29
N ALA A 94 21.17 -2.18 8.85
CA ALA A 94 20.85 -2.18 10.28
C ALA A 94 20.25 -3.52 10.74
N HIS A 95 19.53 -4.22 9.85
CA HIS A 95 18.95 -5.53 10.11
C HIS A 95 19.79 -6.72 9.61
N GLY A 96 21.01 -6.47 9.12
CA GLY A 96 21.93 -7.52 8.64
C GLY A 96 21.54 -8.16 7.31
N PHE A 97 20.65 -7.54 6.51
CA PHE A 97 20.31 -8.03 5.18
C PHE A 97 21.37 -7.62 4.15
N PRO A 98 21.74 -8.52 3.21
CA PRO A 98 22.68 -8.18 2.15
C PRO A 98 22.09 -7.14 1.19
N LEU A 99 22.94 -6.27 0.67
CA LEU A 99 22.57 -5.33 -0.40
C LEU A 99 22.72 -6.02 -1.75
N ASP A 100 21.65 -5.97 -2.57
CA ASP A 100 21.72 -6.32 -3.99
C ASP A 100 22.33 -5.17 -4.83
N ALA A 101 22.47 -5.36 -6.14
CA ALA A 101 23.08 -4.37 -7.02
C ALA A 101 22.32 -3.03 -7.04
N GLN A 102 20.97 -3.08 -7.13
CA GLN A 102 20.14 -1.86 -7.12
C GLN A 102 20.25 -1.09 -5.81
N GLN A 103 20.32 -1.80 -4.70
CA GLN A 103 20.44 -1.17 -3.38
C GLN A 103 21.82 -0.58 -3.13
N ARG A 104 22.86 -1.10 -3.77
CA ARG A 104 24.19 -0.48 -3.77
C ARG A 104 24.22 0.82 -4.53
N GLU A 105 23.57 0.87 -5.70
CA GLU A 105 23.40 2.10 -6.47
C GLU A 105 22.64 3.18 -5.69
N VAL A 106 21.50 2.81 -5.06
CA VAL A 106 20.73 3.74 -4.22
C VAL A 106 21.57 4.26 -3.05
N LYS A 107 22.38 3.41 -2.41
CA LYS A 107 23.26 3.81 -1.33
C LYS A 107 24.33 4.80 -1.81
N GLU A 108 24.88 4.61 -3.00
CA GLU A 108 25.85 5.53 -3.59
C GLU A 108 25.22 6.88 -3.93
N MET A 109 24.01 6.87 -4.54
CA MET A 109 23.24 8.09 -4.82
C MET A 109 22.90 8.90 -3.57
N LEU A 110 22.51 8.23 -2.47
CA LEU A 110 22.20 8.88 -1.21
C LEU A 110 23.43 9.57 -0.61
N LYS A 111 24.62 8.95 -0.69
CA LYS A 111 25.88 9.56 -0.26
C LYS A 111 26.27 10.79 -1.09
N GLU A 112 26.00 10.76 -2.39
CA GLU A 112 26.25 11.91 -3.27
C GLU A 112 25.26 13.05 -2.95
N GLY A 113 24.00 12.74 -2.64
CA GLY A 113 22.98 13.70 -2.22
C GLY A 113 23.31 14.41 -0.90
N GLU A 114 23.84 13.69 0.09
CA GLU A 114 24.29 14.27 1.36
C GLU A 114 25.43 15.27 1.17
N ASN A 115 26.36 15.01 0.22
CA ASN A 115 27.46 15.90 -0.12
C ASN A 115 27.02 17.18 -0.86
N THR A 116 25.87 17.17 -1.52
CA THR A 116 25.34 18.32 -2.28
C THR A 116 24.29 19.12 -1.50
N GLY A 117 23.91 18.68 -0.29
CA GLY A 117 22.90 19.35 0.54
C GLY A 117 21.46 19.26 -0.01
N SER A 118 21.24 18.47 -1.05
CA SER A 118 19.93 18.20 -1.62
C SER A 118 19.41 16.84 -1.15
N PRO A 119 18.20 16.74 -0.57
CA PRO A 119 17.63 15.46 -0.16
C PRO A 119 17.17 14.57 -1.34
N PHE A 120 17.26 15.07 -2.57
CA PHE A 120 16.95 14.31 -3.78
C PHE A 120 18.02 14.56 -4.84
N PRO A 121 18.61 13.51 -5.44
CA PRO A 121 19.50 13.67 -6.58
C PRO A 121 18.74 14.27 -7.76
N GLU A 122 19.33 15.25 -8.44
CA GLU A 122 18.77 15.79 -9.68
C GLU A 122 18.66 14.65 -10.72
N MET A 123 17.46 14.33 -11.13
CA MET A 123 17.26 13.42 -12.24
C MET A 123 17.78 14.09 -13.51
N LYS A 124 18.92 13.64 -14.00
CA LYS A 124 19.43 14.03 -15.31
C LYS A 124 18.46 13.52 -16.36
N SER A 125 17.95 14.47 -17.14
CA SER A 125 17.07 14.26 -18.30
C SER A 125 17.78 13.45 -19.38
#